data_0e401e0e1240699425874f048c45f4ad
#
_entry.id   0e401e0e1240699425874f048c45f4ad
#
_cell.length_a   1.000
_cell.length_b   1.000
_cell.length_c   1.000
_cell.angle_alpha   90.00
_cell.angle_beta   90.00
_cell.angle_gamma   90.00
#
_symmetry.space_group_name_H-M   'P 1'
#
loop_
_entity.id
_entity.type
_entity.pdbx_description
1 polymer ?
#
loop_
_entity_poly.entity_id
_entity_poly.type
_entity_poly.pdbx_seq_one_letter_code
_entity_poly.pdbx_strand_id
1 'polypeptide(L)'
;MLVLITYDVNTESLAGQKRLRKVAKLCERYGIRVQNSVFEVLLDAAQLETLKAGLAAAIDTEHASVRFYRLGNHYKNRVDTMGKTGPVQTGEPLLL
;
A
#
# COMPACT_ATOMS: atom_id res chain seq x y z
N MET A 1 8.12 2.13 -11.84
CA MET A 1 6.97 3.06 -11.79
C MET A 1 6.44 3.20 -10.37
N LEU A 2 5.83 4.31 -10.10
CA LEU A 2 5.15 4.54 -8.84
C LEU A 2 3.70 4.04 -8.94
N VAL A 3 3.27 3.27 -7.95
CA VAL A 3 1.89 2.78 -7.86
C VAL A 3 1.36 3.12 -6.47
N LEU A 4 0.19 3.73 -6.44
CA LEU A 4 -0.55 3.93 -5.20
C LEU A 4 -1.50 2.75 -5.01
N ILE A 5 -1.41 2.09 -3.88
CA ILE A 5 -2.25 0.94 -3.55
C ILE A 5 -3.15 1.33 -2.38
N THR A 6 -4.45 1.17 -2.57
CA THR A 6 -5.43 1.42 -1.51
C THR A 6 -6.18 0.13 -1.20
N TYR A 7 -6.24 -0.23 0.06
CA TYR A 7 -6.92 -1.44 0.53
C TYR A 7 -8.08 -1.06 1.43
N ASP A 8 -9.28 -1.34 0.97
CA ASP A 8 -10.51 -1.10 1.73
C ASP A 8 -10.92 -2.39 2.43
N VAL A 9 -10.83 -2.41 3.75
CA VAL A 9 -11.11 -3.57 4.57
C VAL A 9 -11.72 -3.15 5.91
N ASN A 10 -12.64 -3.97 6.42
CA ASN A 10 -13.18 -3.76 7.76
C ASN A 10 -12.14 -4.21 8.80
N THR A 11 -11.63 -3.26 9.59
CA THR A 11 -10.65 -3.51 10.63
C THR A 11 -11.26 -3.66 12.02
N GLU A 12 -12.57 -3.67 12.14
CA GLU A 12 -13.26 -3.94 13.41
C GLU A 12 -13.12 -5.40 13.81
N SER A 13 -12.97 -6.32 12.85
CA SER A 13 -12.76 -7.73 13.12
C SER A 13 -11.28 -8.06 13.22
N LEU A 14 -10.96 -9.10 14.01
CA LEU A 14 -9.59 -9.61 14.09
C LEU A 14 -9.10 -10.17 12.75
N ALA A 15 -10.00 -10.80 12.00
CA ALA A 15 -9.65 -11.33 10.68
C ALA A 15 -9.27 -10.21 9.73
N GLY A 16 -10.02 -9.10 9.72
CA GLY A 16 -9.68 -7.93 8.90
C GLY A 16 -8.36 -7.30 9.28
N GLN A 17 -8.10 -7.20 10.59
CA GLN A 17 -6.82 -6.69 11.08
C GLN A 17 -5.64 -7.56 10.65
N LYS A 18 -5.79 -8.88 10.71
CA LYS A 18 -4.75 -9.81 10.28
C LYS A 18 -4.48 -9.71 8.78
N ARG A 19 -5.54 -9.59 7.98
CA ARG A 19 -5.39 -9.43 6.53
C ARG A 19 -4.70 -8.12 6.19
N LEU A 20 -5.03 -7.03 6.88
CA LEU A 20 -4.36 -5.75 6.67
C LEU A 20 -2.86 -5.86 6.99
N ARG A 21 -2.49 -6.56 8.05
CA ARG A 21 -1.07 -6.77 8.37
C ARG A 21 -0.34 -7.52 7.26
N LYS A 22 -0.98 -8.54 6.68
CA LYS A 22 -0.39 -9.29 5.56
C LYS A 22 -0.23 -8.42 4.32
N VAL A 23 -1.26 -7.64 4.00
CA VAL A 23 -1.21 -6.70 2.88
C VAL A 23 -0.10 -5.68 3.08
N ALA A 24 0.01 -5.12 4.28
CA ALA A 24 1.06 -4.16 4.60
C ALA A 24 2.45 -4.76 4.42
N LYS A 25 2.69 -5.98 4.89
CA LYS A 25 3.98 -6.64 4.72
C LYS A 25 4.35 -6.83 3.25
N LEU A 26 3.39 -7.21 2.43
CA LEU A 26 3.61 -7.39 1.00
C LEU A 26 3.94 -6.07 0.31
N CYS A 27 3.16 -5.04 0.58
CA CYS A 27 3.36 -3.73 -0.03
C CYS A 27 4.66 -3.06 0.43
N GLU A 28 5.00 -3.19 1.70
CA GLU A 28 6.18 -2.55 2.26
C GLU A 28 7.50 -3.13 1.75
N ARG A 29 7.46 -4.28 1.08
CA ARG A 29 8.64 -4.79 0.35
C ARG A 29 9.05 -3.88 -0.80
N TYR A 30 8.11 -3.10 -1.33
CA TYR A 30 8.34 -2.27 -2.52
C TYR A 30 8.22 -0.78 -2.25
N GLY A 31 7.82 -0.39 -1.06
CA GLY A 31 7.61 1.02 -0.78
C GLY A 31 7.24 1.31 0.66
N ILE A 32 6.43 2.32 0.86
CA ILE A 32 6.07 2.82 2.18
C ILE A 32 4.56 2.81 2.41
N ARG A 33 4.20 2.69 3.67
CA ARG A 33 2.82 2.79 4.13
C ARG A 33 2.56 4.24 4.53
N VAL A 34 1.72 4.94 3.75
CA VAL A 34 1.47 6.37 3.97
C VAL A 34 0.24 6.63 4.82
N GLN A 35 -0.71 5.70 4.84
CA GLN A 35 -1.85 5.66 5.75
C GLN A 35 -2.12 4.21 6.10
N ASN A 36 -3.01 3.94 7.04
CA ASN A 36 -3.23 2.57 7.54
C ASN A 36 -3.39 1.53 6.43
N SER A 37 -4.12 1.86 5.39
CA SER A 37 -4.37 0.95 4.28
C SER A 37 -4.04 1.56 2.92
N VAL A 38 -3.09 2.51 2.91
CA VAL A 38 -2.63 3.17 1.69
C VAL A 38 -1.12 3.06 1.59
N PHE A 39 -0.63 2.63 0.43
CA PHE A 39 0.78 2.33 0.21
C PHE A 39 1.26 2.97 -1.09
N GLU A 40 2.44 3.54 -1.07
CA GLU A 40 3.14 4.02 -2.26
C GLU A 40 4.31 3.10 -2.52
N VAL A 41 4.31 2.44 -3.67
CA VAL A 41 5.32 1.43 -4.00
C VAL A 41 6.01 1.77 -5.31
N LEU A 42 7.29 1.42 -5.39
CA LEU A 42 8.10 1.56 -6.60
C LEU A 42 8.44 0.16 -7.09
N LEU A 43 8.03 -0.18 -8.30
CA LEU A 43 8.22 -1.51 -8.85
C LEU A 43 8.08 -1.48 -10.37
N ASP A 44 8.58 -2.51 -11.01
CA ASP A 44 8.36 -2.72 -12.43
C ASP A 44 7.07 -3.53 -12.68
N ALA A 45 6.74 -3.76 -13.95
CA ALA A 45 5.52 -4.46 -14.31
C ALA A 45 5.51 -5.91 -13.79
N ALA A 46 6.65 -6.59 -13.83
CA ALA A 46 6.74 -7.97 -13.36
C ALA A 46 6.56 -8.05 -11.85
N GLN A 47 7.18 -7.12 -11.12
CA GLN A 47 7.02 -7.05 -9.66
C GLN A 47 5.58 -6.72 -9.28
N LEU A 48 4.91 -5.85 -10.05
CA LEU A 48 3.51 -5.53 -9.81
C LEU A 48 2.63 -6.76 -9.94
N GLU A 49 2.87 -7.59 -10.96
CA GLU A 49 2.11 -8.83 -11.13
C GLU A 49 2.37 -9.81 -9.98
N THR A 50 3.62 -9.92 -9.52
CA THR A 50 3.97 -10.73 -8.35
C THR A 50 3.24 -10.23 -7.10
N LEU A 51 3.24 -8.91 -6.89
CA LEU A 51 2.55 -8.30 -5.75
C LEU A 51 1.05 -8.55 -5.82
N LYS A 52 0.43 -8.38 -7.00
CA LYS A 52 -0.99 -8.64 -7.19
C LYS A 52 -1.36 -10.08 -6.85
N ALA A 53 -0.53 -11.04 -7.27
CA ALA A 53 -0.77 -12.44 -6.95
C ALA A 53 -0.73 -12.70 -5.44
N GLY A 54 0.25 -12.10 -4.75
CA GLY A 54 0.34 -12.18 -3.29
C GLY A 54 -0.85 -11.56 -2.58
N LEU A 55 -1.28 -10.40 -3.05
CA LEU A 55 -2.45 -9.72 -2.49
C LEU A 55 -3.73 -10.50 -2.72
N ALA A 56 -3.91 -11.08 -3.90
CA ALA A 56 -5.08 -11.91 -4.20
C ALA A 56 -5.21 -13.08 -3.25
N ALA A 57 -4.09 -13.66 -2.83
CA ALA A 57 -4.07 -14.75 -1.85
C ALA A 57 -4.31 -14.26 -0.41
N ALA A 58 -4.03 -13.00 -0.12
CA ALA A 58 -4.09 -12.47 1.24
C ALA A 58 -5.42 -11.82 1.60
N ILE A 59 -6.19 -11.34 0.62
CA ILE A 59 -7.42 -10.59 0.85
C ILE A 59 -8.66 -11.46 0.70
N ASP A 60 -9.76 -10.98 1.27
CA ASP A 60 -11.09 -11.55 1.06
C ASP A 60 -11.84 -10.65 0.08
N THR A 61 -11.91 -11.06 -1.19
CA THR A 61 -12.48 -10.25 -2.25
C THR A 61 -14.00 -10.06 -2.14
N GLU A 62 -14.66 -10.86 -1.32
CA GLU A 62 -16.09 -10.67 -1.07
C GLU A 62 -16.37 -9.50 -0.12
N HIS A 63 -15.43 -9.18 0.77
CA HIS A 63 -15.63 -8.18 1.82
C HIS A 63 -14.61 -7.04 1.78
N ALA A 64 -13.68 -7.09 0.84
CA ALA A 64 -12.64 -6.09 0.74
C ALA A 64 -12.24 -5.86 -0.71
N SER A 65 -11.61 -4.73 -0.98
CA SER A 65 -11.13 -4.39 -2.31
C SER A 65 -9.75 -3.74 -2.26
N VAL A 66 -8.98 -3.94 -3.31
CA VAL A 66 -7.68 -3.28 -3.50
C VAL A 66 -7.72 -2.53 -4.82
N ARG A 67 -7.23 -1.29 -4.80
CA ARG A 67 -7.09 -0.48 -6.01
C ARG A 67 -5.64 -0.16 -6.26
N PHE A 68 -5.27 -0.13 -7.53
CA PHE A 68 -3.92 0.16 -8.00
C PHE A 68 -3.98 1.38 -8.91
N TYR A 69 -3.38 2.48 -8.48
CA TYR A 69 -3.30 3.70 -9.27
C TYR A 69 -1.88 3.82 -9.80
N ARG A 70 -1.70 3.62 -11.10
CA ARG A 70 -0.39 3.68 -11.73
C ARG A 70 -0.04 5.13 -12.04
N LEU A 71 0.98 5.64 -11.38
CA LEU A 71 1.42 7.02 -11.54
C LEU A 71 2.61 7.15 -12.50
N GLY A 72 3.09 6.04 -13.03
CA GLY A 72 4.11 6.03 -14.07
C GLY A 72 5.52 6.21 -13.56
N ASN A 73 6.44 6.47 -14.49
CA ASN A 73 7.86 6.62 -14.17
C ASN A 73 8.26 8.09 -13.89
N HIS A 74 7.47 9.04 -14.36
CA HIS A 74 7.71 10.46 -14.13
C HIS A 74 6.78 10.99 -13.06
N TYR A 75 7.02 10.57 -11.82
CA TYR A 75 6.08 10.79 -10.73
C TYR A 75 6.46 11.91 -9.77
N LYS A 76 7.58 12.60 -9.96
CA LYS A 76 8.07 13.60 -8.99
C LYS A 76 7.04 14.69 -8.67
N ASN A 77 6.25 15.08 -9.66
CA ASN A 77 5.26 16.13 -9.50
C ASN A 77 3.82 15.58 -9.44
N ARG A 78 3.66 14.28 -9.21
CA ARG A 78 2.34 13.66 -9.19
C ARG A 78 1.81 13.41 -7.80
N VAL A 79 2.64 13.61 -6.78
CA VAL A 79 2.24 13.46 -5.38
C VAL A 79 2.64 14.71 -4.63
N ASP A 80 1.66 15.41 -4.10
CA ASP A 80 1.86 16.55 -3.21
C ASP A 80 1.35 16.17 -1.83
N THR A 81 2.05 16.61 -0.81
CA THR A 81 1.66 16.34 0.57
C THR A 81 1.56 17.61 1.37
N MET A 82 0.65 17.62 2.31
CA MET A 82 0.48 18.71 3.28
C MET A 82 0.34 18.10 4.67
N GLY A 83 0.86 18.81 5.64
CA GLY A 83 0.76 18.38 7.03
C GLY A 83 1.77 17.30 7.39
N LYS A 84 1.40 16.44 8.33
CA LYS A 84 2.29 15.38 8.80
C LYS A 84 2.40 14.28 7.76
N THR A 85 3.62 14.00 7.32
CA THR A 85 3.87 13.00 6.28
C THR A 85 4.74 11.87 6.83
N GLY A 86 4.67 10.71 6.17
CA GLY A 86 5.55 9.60 6.44
C GLY A 86 4.84 8.30 6.73
N PRO A 87 5.60 7.22 6.91
CA PRO A 87 5.05 5.92 7.24
C PRO A 87 4.30 5.95 8.56
N VAL A 88 3.12 5.37 8.58
CA VAL A 88 2.19 5.44 9.72
C VAL A 88 2.73 4.73 10.95
N GLN A 89 3.56 3.72 10.78
CA GLN A 89 3.89 2.79 11.85
C GLN A 89 5.32 2.85 12.36
N THR A 90 6.12 3.73 11.88
CA THR A 90 7.54 3.64 12.20
C THR A 90 7.87 4.11 13.58
N GLY A 91 7.10 5.02 14.15
CA GLY A 91 7.54 5.71 15.36
C GLY A 91 8.83 6.49 15.17
N GLU A 92 9.40 6.48 13.99
CA GLU A 92 10.61 7.19 13.64
C GLU A 92 10.29 8.48 12.90
N PRO A 93 11.06 9.55 13.12
CA PRO A 93 10.84 10.77 12.36
C PRO A 93 11.15 10.53 10.90
N LEU A 94 10.27 11.03 10.05
CA LEU A 94 10.48 10.96 8.62
C LEU A 94 11.38 12.11 8.21
N LEU A 95 12.47 11.78 7.55
CA LEU A 95 13.38 12.77 7.00
C LEU A 95 12.94 13.10 5.58
N LEU A 96 12.46 14.27 5.40
CA LEU A 96 12.03 14.76 4.09
C LEU A 96 12.96 15.85 3.61
#